data_0b9a430dbb1e725712f7d6beff67e382
#
_entry.id   0b9a430dbb1e725712f7d6beff67e382
#
_cell.length_a   1.000
_cell.length_b   1.000
_cell.length_c   1.000
_cell.angle_alpha   90.00
_cell.angle_beta   90.00
_cell.angle_gamma   90.00
#
_symmetry.space_group_name_H-M   'P 1'
#
loop_
_entity.id
_entity.type
_entity.pdbx_description
1 polymer ?
#
loop_
_entity_poly.entity_id
_entity_poly.type
_entity_poly.pdbx_seq_one_letter_code
_entity_poly.pdbx_strand_id
1 'polypeptide(L)'
;MDLKFSHVDVLVNNLEEACAYYAQVLNARISKTLIWERGGLHVRYAIALIGQERFMLVQPLAGNLKELLDASGEGMIYRHCYSTPDIEKAYDELMAAGVQPEDENGKPLARANLQSPSGARIIWLPKRFGHFSIEILEDKALEAFVEAAFS
;
A
#
# COMPACT_ATOMS: atom_id res chain seq x y z
N MET A 1 12.73 13.85 6.68
CA MET A 1 11.32 13.55 6.86
C MET A 1 11.14 12.54 7.99
N ASP A 2 10.03 12.60 8.68
CA ASP A 2 9.75 11.77 9.85
C ASP A 2 8.89 10.57 9.42
N LEU A 3 9.52 9.40 9.29
CA LEU A 3 8.87 8.18 8.81
C LEU A 3 8.78 7.14 9.90
N LYS A 4 7.60 6.49 10.00
CA LYS A 4 7.38 5.28 10.80
C LYS A 4 7.06 4.13 9.85
N PHE A 5 7.59 2.94 10.15
CA PHE A 5 7.18 1.74 9.42
C PHE A 5 5.69 1.48 9.65
N SER A 6 4.96 1.20 8.60
CA SER A 6 3.52 0.93 8.65
C SER A 6 3.20 -0.55 8.36
N HIS A 7 3.53 -1.02 7.17
CA HIS A 7 3.21 -2.39 6.75
C HIS A 7 3.99 -2.77 5.50
N VAL A 8 3.86 -4.03 5.11
CA VAL A 8 4.28 -4.51 3.79
C VAL A 8 3.08 -5.00 3.01
N ASP A 9 3.13 -4.91 1.70
CA ASP A 9 2.12 -5.43 0.78
C ASP A 9 2.59 -6.73 0.16
N VAL A 10 1.76 -7.77 0.25
CA VAL A 10 2.04 -9.12 -0.22
C VAL A 10 1.04 -9.51 -1.29
N LEU A 11 1.52 -9.96 -2.44
CA LEU A 11 0.66 -10.44 -3.53
C LEU A 11 0.14 -11.85 -3.24
N VAL A 12 -1.16 -12.05 -3.41
CA VAL A 12 -1.81 -13.36 -3.27
C VAL A 12 -2.73 -13.65 -4.45
N ASN A 13 -2.88 -14.91 -4.79
CA ASN A 13 -3.77 -15.36 -5.87
C ASN A 13 -5.24 -15.39 -5.42
N ASN A 14 -5.48 -15.76 -4.18
CA ASN A 14 -6.82 -15.88 -3.61
C ASN A 14 -6.84 -15.26 -2.22
N LEU A 15 -7.54 -14.15 -2.10
CA LEU A 15 -7.54 -13.36 -0.85
C LEU A 15 -8.16 -14.14 0.31
N GLU A 16 -9.27 -14.87 0.06
CA GLU A 16 -9.96 -15.63 1.09
C GLU A 16 -9.09 -16.76 1.65
N GLU A 17 -8.39 -17.48 0.78
CA GLU A 17 -7.46 -18.55 1.19
C GLU A 17 -6.27 -17.97 1.98
N ALA A 18 -5.70 -16.88 1.52
CA ALA A 18 -4.59 -16.21 2.21
C ALA A 18 -5.03 -15.73 3.60
N CYS A 19 -6.18 -15.05 3.70
CA CYS A 19 -6.73 -14.59 4.97
C CYS A 19 -6.98 -15.75 5.93
N ALA A 20 -7.56 -16.85 5.46
CA ALA A 20 -7.78 -18.03 6.28
C ALA A 20 -6.47 -18.64 6.80
N TYR A 21 -5.46 -18.73 5.95
CA TYR A 21 -4.14 -19.20 6.34
C TYR A 21 -3.51 -18.32 7.43
N TYR A 22 -3.48 -17.03 7.22
CA TYR A 22 -2.93 -16.07 8.20
C TYR A 22 -3.66 -16.14 9.55
N ALA A 23 -5.00 -16.26 9.51
CA ALA A 23 -5.80 -16.36 10.73
C ALA A 23 -5.55 -17.68 11.47
N GLN A 24 -5.54 -18.81 10.76
CA GLN A 24 -5.46 -20.13 11.38
C GLN A 24 -4.04 -20.51 11.80
N VAL A 25 -3.04 -20.16 11.00
CA VAL A 25 -1.65 -20.56 11.23
C VAL A 25 -0.89 -19.53 12.06
N LEU A 26 -1.09 -18.24 11.77
CA LEU A 26 -0.35 -17.16 12.42
C LEU A 26 -1.17 -16.42 13.47
N ASN A 27 -2.39 -16.86 13.72
CA ASN A 27 -3.30 -16.23 14.67
C ASN A 27 -3.54 -14.74 14.38
N ALA A 28 -3.56 -14.40 13.10
CA ALA A 28 -3.77 -13.03 12.67
C ALA A 28 -5.22 -12.61 12.84
N ARG A 29 -5.43 -11.36 13.22
CA ARG A 29 -6.74 -10.70 13.13
C ARG A 29 -6.90 -10.14 11.72
N ILE A 30 -7.96 -10.52 11.03
CA ILE A 30 -8.18 -10.14 9.63
C ILE A 30 -9.27 -9.08 9.55
N SER A 31 -9.00 -8.03 8.78
CA SER A 31 -9.98 -6.99 8.47
C SER A 31 -11.05 -7.51 7.50
N LYS A 32 -12.09 -6.71 7.30
CA LYS A 32 -12.98 -6.93 6.16
C LYS A 32 -12.21 -6.75 4.84
N THR A 33 -12.74 -7.33 3.76
CA THR A 33 -12.22 -7.13 2.42
C THR A 33 -12.48 -5.71 1.95
N LEU A 34 -11.45 -5.10 1.40
CA LEU A 34 -11.46 -3.75 0.85
C LEU A 34 -11.19 -3.81 -0.66
N ILE A 35 -11.62 -2.81 -1.39
CA ILE A 35 -11.44 -2.74 -2.84
C ILE A 35 -10.81 -1.39 -3.18
N TRP A 36 -9.82 -1.44 -4.05
CA TRP A 36 -9.24 -0.26 -4.67
C TRP A 36 -9.36 -0.41 -6.19
N GLU A 37 -10.06 0.52 -6.81
CA GLU A 37 -10.21 0.54 -8.26
C GLU A 37 -10.02 1.98 -8.75
N ARG A 38 -8.91 2.21 -9.44
CA ARG A 38 -8.55 3.52 -9.94
C ARG A 38 -7.46 3.42 -11.01
N GLY A 39 -7.63 4.19 -12.10
CA GLY A 39 -6.61 4.31 -13.14
C GLY A 39 -6.24 2.99 -13.82
N GLY A 40 -7.19 2.06 -13.96
CA GLY A 40 -6.95 0.73 -14.54
C GLY A 40 -6.42 -0.32 -13.55
N LEU A 41 -6.02 0.11 -12.34
CA LEU A 41 -5.66 -0.80 -11.25
C LEU A 41 -6.92 -1.23 -10.52
N HIS A 42 -7.09 -2.55 -10.35
CA HIS A 42 -8.21 -3.12 -9.59
C HIS A 42 -7.67 -4.19 -8.66
N VAL A 43 -7.78 -3.97 -7.37
CA VAL A 43 -7.30 -4.92 -6.35
C VAL A 43 -8.36 -5.13 -5.25
N ARG A 44 -8.38 -6.35 -4.73
CA ARG A 44 -9.06 -6.70 -3.47
C ARG A 44 -7.97 -6.90 -2.43
N TYR A 45 -8.20 -6.43 -1.21
CA TYR A 45 -7.18 -6.57 -0.19
C TYR A 45 -7.78 -6.63 1.21
N ALA A 46 -6.99 -7.11 2.16
CA ALA A 46 -7.34 -7.14 3.57
C ALA A 46 -6.08 -6.90 4.41
N ILE A 47 -6.28 -6.36 5.60
CA ILE A 47 -5.21 -6.17 6.57
C ILE A 47 -5.16 -7.40 7.48
N ALA A 48 -3.99 -8.00 7.62
CA ALA A 48 -3.73 -9.05 8.61
C ALA A 48 -2.87 -8.46 9.72
N LEU A 49 -3.38 -8.47 10.97
CA LEU A 49 -2.65 -8.06 12.16
C LEU A 49 -2.07 -9.30 12.84
N ILE A 50 -0.74 -9.33 12.95
CA ILE A 50 -0.02 -10.35 13.72
C ILE A 50 0.66 -9.61 14.87
N GLY A 51 0.12 -9.75 16.07
CA GLY A 51 0.52 -8.88 17.17
C GLY A 51 0.21 -7.41 16.83
N GLN A 52 1.23 -6.57 16.77
CA GLN A 52 1.11 -5.17 16.38
C GLN A 52 1.54 -4.89 14.93
N GLU A 53 2.01 -5.91 14.22
CA GLU A 53 2.49 -5.77 12.86
C GLU A 53 1.37 -5.96 11.85
N ARG A 54 1.38 -5.13 10.80
CA ARG A 54 0.38 -5.15 9.74
C ARG A 54 0.96 -5.71 8.46
N PHE A 55 0.19 -6.58 7.83
CA PHE A 55 0.46 -7.08 6.49
C PHE A 55 -0.76 -6.79 5.62
N MET A 56 -0.54 -6.19 4.46
CA MET A 56 -1.60 -6.01 3.49
C MET A 56 -1.57 -7.19 2.52
N LEU A 57 -2.60 -8.02 2.53
CA LEU A 57 -2.75 -9.12 1.59
C LEU A 57 -3.51 -8.60 0.39
N VAL A 58 -2.91 -8.65 -0.79
CA VAL A 58 -3.42 -7.97 -1.99
C VAL A 58 -3.63 -8.98 -3.11
N GLN A 59 -4.87 -9.12 -3.55
CA GLN A 59 -5.23 -9.88 -4.75
C GLN A 59 -5.52 -8.90 -5.90
N PRO A 60 -4.58 -8.73 -6.83
CA PRO A 60 -4.83 -7.90 -8.00
C PRO A 60 -5.74 -8.63 -9.00
N LEU A 61 -6.71 -7.91 -9.55
CA LEU A 61 -7.65 -8.41 -10.55
C LEU A 61 -7.34 -7.86 -11.95
N ALA A 62 -6.74 -6.67 -12.02
CA ALA A 62 -6.34 -6.03 -13.26
C ALA A 62 -5.23 -5.01 -13.01
N GLY A 63 -4.50 -4.66 -14.06
CA GLY A 63 -3.46 -3.64 -14.05
C GLY A 63 -2.06 -4.20 -13.81
N ASN A 64 -1.12 -3.30 -13.50
CA ASN A 64 0.31 -3.63 -13.38
C ASN A 64 0.61 -4.62 -12.25
N LEU A 65 -0.14 -4.61 -11.16
CA LEU A 65 0.05 -5.56 -10.06
C LEU A 65 -0.40 -6.97 -10.44
N LYS A 66 -1.43 -7.10 -11.29
CA LYS A 66 -1.84 -8.40 -11.83
C LYS A 66 -0.75 -8.99 -12.72
N GLU A 67 -0.14 -8.17 -13.56
CA GLU A 67 0.99 -8.55 -14.39
C GLU A 67 2.19 -8.99 -13.52
N LEU A 68 2.47 -8.27 -12.45
CA LEU A 68 3.54 -8.61 -11.51
C LEU A 68 3.28 -9.95 -10.80
N LEU A 69 2.04 -10.19 -10.35
CA LEU A 69 1.65 -11.46 -9.73
C LEU A 69 1.84 -12.63 -10.72
N ASP A 70 1.39 -12.46 -11.95
CA ASP A 70 1.50 -13.50 -12.98
C ASP A 70 2.97 -13.80 -13.33
N ALA A 71 3.84 -12.81 -13.29
CA ALA A 71 5.27 -12.97 -13.59
C ALA A 71 6.08 -13.50 -12.40
N SER A 72 5.79 -13.07 -11.18
CA SER A 72 6.64 -13.29 -10.00
C SER A 72 6.10 -14.38 -9.06
N GLY A 73 4.81 -14.68 -9.15
CA GLY A 73 4.17 -15.64 -8.27
C GLY A 73 3.67 -15.07 -6.95
N GLU A 74 2.87 -15.90 -6.28
CA GLU A 74 2.24 -15.57 -5.00
C GLU A 74 3.27 -15.46 -3.87
N GLY A 75 2.98 -14.61 -2.89
CA GLY A 75 3.81 -14.42 -1.70
C GLY A 75 4.86 -13.34 -1.85
N MET A 76 4.95 -12.69 -3.01
CA MET A 76 5.90 -11.61 -3.22
C MET A 76 5.55 -10.38 -2.38
N ILE A 77 6.51 -9.90 -1.60
CA ILE A 77 6.44 -8.58 -0.97
C ILE A 77 6.89 -7.57 -2.02
N TYR A 78 5.97 -6.75 -2.50
CA TYR A 78 6.27 -5.82 -3.58
C TYR A 78 6.39 -4.36 -3.13
N ARG A 79 6.04 -4.07 -1.87
CA ARG A 79 6.02 -2.71 -1.36
C ARG A 79 6.30 -2.69 0.14
N HIS A 80 7.11 -1.70 0.56
CA HIS A 80 7.28 -1.31 1.95
C HIS A 80 6.53 0.01 2.17
N CYS A 81 5.75 0.09 3.23
CA CYS A 81 4.89 1.23 3.49
C CYS A 81 5.25 1.90 4.80
N TYR A 82 5.36 3.22 4.75
CA TYR A 82 5.67 4.08 5.88
C TYR A 82 4.58 5.12 6.06
N SER A 83 4.49 5.70 7.23
CA SER A 83 3.62 6.83 7.47
C SER A 83 4.40 8.04 7.97
N THR A 84 3.84 9.22 7.75
CA THR A 84 4.41 10.51 8.17
C THR A 84 3.32 11.43 8.69
N PRO A 85 3.61 12.28 9.70
CA PRO A 85 2.64 13.27 10.16
C PRO A 85 2.38 14.39 9.14
N ASP A 86 3.30 14.60 8.19
CA ASP A 86 3.22 15.70 7.21
C ASP A 86 3.66 15.23 5.82
N ILE A 87 2.67 14.82 5.02
CA ILE A 87 2.92 14.31 3.67
C ILE A 87 3.42 15.39 2.71
N GLU A 88 3.00 16.64 2.91
CA GLU A 88 3.43 17.74 2.06
C GLU A 88 4.92 18.06 2.27
N LYS A 89 5.35 18.03 3.53
CA LYS A 89 6.77 18.18 3.87
C LYS A 89 7.59 17.03 3.29
N ALA A 90 7.09 15.79 3.39
CA ALA A 90 7.75 14.63 2.79
C ALA A 90 7.89 14.78 1.28
N TYR A 91 6.83 15.23 0.60
CA TYR A 91 6.87 15.52 -0.83
C TYR A 91 7.94 16.54 -1.19
N ASP A 92 7.97 17.68 -0.48
CA ASP A 92 8.91 18.75 -0.74
C ASP A 92 10.36 18.31 -0.50
N GLU A 93 10.63 17.55 0.55
CA GLU A 93 11.96 17.01 0.85
C GLU A 93 12.42 16.00 -0.22
N LEU A 94 11.53 15.17 -0.72
CA LEU A 94 11.83 14.24 -1.83
C LEU A 94 12.20 15.00 -3.10
N MET A 95 11.42 15.99 -3.46
CA MET A 95 11.73 16.84 -4.61
C MET A 95 13.08 17.54 -4.46
N ALA A 96 13.38 18.05 -3.27
CA ALA A 96 14.69 18.68 -2.99
C ALA A 96 15.85 17.67 -3.09
N ALA A 97 15.60 16.40 -2.83
CA ALA A 97 16.58 15.32 -2.98
C ALA A 97 16.67 14.78 -4.42
N GLY A 98 15.92 15.36 -5.36
CA GLY A 98 15.91 14.92 -6.77
C GLY A 98 15.05 13.70 -7.03
N VAL A 99 14.14 13.36 -6.11
CA VAL A 99 13.21 12.23 -6.25
C VAL A 99 11.82 12.74 -6.58
N GLN A 100 11.31 12.39 -7.75
CA GLN A 100 9.95 12.73 -8.16
C GLN A 100 8.96 11.73 -7.57
N PRO A 101 8.08 12.14 -6.64
CA PRO A 101 7.02 11.27 -6.17
C PRO A 101 6.07 10.85 -7.29
N GLU A 102 5.53 9.65 -7.18
CA GLU A 102 4.67 9.05 -8.19
C GLU A 102 3.28 8.73 -7.63
N ASP A 103 2.33 8.53 -8.52
CA ASP A 103 0.99 8.00 -8.22
C ASP A 103 0.98 6.46 -8.22
N GLU A 104 -0.21 5.87 -8.03
CA GLU A 104 -0.41 4.42 -7.98
C GLU A 104 -0.03 3.67 -9.26
N ASN A 105 0.10 4.38 -10.37
CA ASN A 105 0.47 3.83 -11.68
C ASN A 105 1.92 4.12 -12.07
N GLY A 106 2.71 4.67 -11.15
CA GLY A 106 4.10 5.01 -11.42
C GLY A 106 4.28 6.26 -12.27
N LYS A 107 3.27 7.13 -12.34
CA LYS A 107 3.33 8.40 -13.06
C LYS A 107 3.68 9.53 -12.12
N PRO A 108 4.38 10.57 -12.60
CA PRO A 108 4.71 11.72 -11.78
C PRO A 108 3.47 12.32 -11.11
N LEU A 109 3.55 12.51 -9.79
CA LEU A 109 2.50 13.09 -8.97
C LEU A 109 2.77 14.57 -8.76
N ALA A 110 1.83 15.42 -9.15
CA ALA A 110 1.91 16.85 -8.85
C ALA A 110 1.55 17.11 -7.39
N ARG A 111 2.23 18.06 -6.76
CA ARG A 111 1.98 18.43 -5.35
C ARG A 111 0.52 18.76 -5.07
N ALA A 112 -0.17 19.42 -6.00
CA ALA A 112 -1.58 19.74 -5.88
C ALA A 112 -2.49 18.52 -5.76
N ASN A 113 -2.06 17.37 -6.30
CA ASN A 113 -2.84 16.12 -6.29
C ASN A 113 -2.70 15.31 -5.01
N LEU A 114 -1.88 15.77 -4.05
CA LEU A 114 -1.84 15.21 -2.69
C LEU A 114 -3.17 15.38 -1.95
N GLN A 115 -4.03 16.27 -2.41
CA GLN A 115 -5.35 16.51 -1.85
C GLN A 115 -6.44 15.88 -2.72
N SER A 116 -6.30 14.60 -3.04
CA SER A 116 -7.26 13.93 -3.88
C SER A 116 -8.65 13.87 -3.22
N PRO A 117 -9.73 13.90 -4.03
CA PRO A 117 -11.10 13.81 -3.52
C PRO A 117 -11.40 12.52 -2.74
N SER A 118 -10.62 11.47 -2.95
CA SER A 118 -10.77 10.21 -2.22
C SER A 118 -10.28 10.30 -0.75
N GLY A 119 -9.63 11.40 -0.37
CA GLY A 119 -9.07 11.57 0.96
C GLY A 119 -7.79 10.81 1.23
N ALA A 120 -7.37 9.96 0.31
CA ALA A 120 -6.11 9.24 0.44
C ALA A 120 -4.94 10.19 0.16
N ARG A 121 -4.12 10.42 1.18
CA ARG A 121 -2.91 11.23 1.07
C ARG A 121 -1.72 10.29 1.05
N ILE A 122 -1.39 9.85 -0.14
CA ILE A 122 -0.40 8.80 -0.41
C ILE A 122 0.54 9.25 -1.51
N ILE A 123 1.82 8.95 -1.36
CA ILE A 123 2.81 9.07 -2.43
C ILE A 123 3.58 7.76 -2.56
N TRP A 124 4.03 7.47 -3.77
CA TRP A 124 4.90 6.34 -4.07
C TRP A 124 6.23 6.84 -4.59
N LEU A 125 7.30 6.12 -4.27
CA LEU A 125 8.63 6.42 -4.79
C LEU A 125 8.90 5.59 -6.05
N PRO A 126 9.70 6.10 -7.01
CA PRO A 126 10.13 5.34 -8.16
C PRO A 126 10.81 4.03 -7.75
N LYS A 127 10.49 2.96 -8.46
CA LYS A 127 11.16 1.66 -8.28
C LYS A 127 12.63 1.80 -8.62
N ARG A 128 13.50 1.39 -7.71
CA ARG A 128 14.93 1.53 -7.89
C ARG A 128 15.70 0.24 -7.67
N PHE A 129 15.28 -0.58 -6.73
CA PHE A 129 15.97 -1.82 -6.36
C PHE A 129 15.05 -3.01 -6.65
N GLY A 130 15.02 -3.46 -7.92
CA GLY A 130 14.13 -4.53 -8.35
C GLY A 130 12.66 -4.10 -8.40
N HIS A 131 11.80 -4.92 -7.84
CA HIS A 131 10.35 -4.69 -7.86
C HIS A 131 9.82 -3.89 -6.66
N PHE A 132 10.68 -3.57 -5.71
CA PHE A 132 10.25 -2.83 -4.53
C PHE A 132 9.90 -1.39 -4.87
N SER A 133 8.76 -0.95 -4.40
CA SER A 133 8.42 0.46 -4.30
C SER A 133 8.22 0.82 -2.83
N ILE A 134 8.35 2.10 -2.53
CA ILE A 134 8.11 2.62 -1.20
C ILE A 134 6.85 3.47 -1.27
N GLU A 135 5.93 3.22 -0.34
CA GLU A 135 4.72 4.01 -0.18
C GLU A 135 4.81 4.83 1.10
N ILE A 136 4.42 6.08 1.03
CA ILE A 136 4.34 6.96 2.20
C ILE A 136 2.90 7.48 2.31
N LEU A 137 2.28 7.20 3.47
CA LEU A 137 0.93 7.63 3.78
C LEU A 137 0.97 8.71 4.87
N GLU A 138 -0.02 9.57 4.87
CA GLU A 138 -0.21 10.48 6.00
C GLU A 138 -0.78 9.71 7.21
N ASP A 139 -0.24 9.97 8.42
CA ASP A 139 -0.62 9.26 9.65
C ASP A 139 -2.13 9.23 9.85
N LYS A 140 -2.80 10.37 9.74
CA LYS A 140 -4.25 10.47 9.96
C LYS A 140 -5.06 9.68 8.94
N ALA A 141 -4.62 9.67 7.69
CA ALA A 141 -5.26 8.90 6.64
C ALA A 141 -5.11 7.39 6.89
N LEU A 142 -3.93 6.97 7.32
CA LEU A 142 -3.66 5.58 7.69
C LEU A 142 -4.51 5.14 8.88
N GLU A 143 -4.56 5.93 9.94
CA GLU A 143 -5.36 5.62 11.13
C GLU A 143 -6.83 5.46 10.81
N ALA A 144 -7.41 6.40 10.06
CA ALA A 144 -8.80 6.35 9.63
C ALA A 144 -9.09 5.11 8.76
N PHE A 145 -8.17 4.78 7.88
CA PHE A 145 -8.26 3.61 7.01
C PHE A 145 -8.24 2.29 7.80
N VAL A 146 -7.31 2.14 8.73
CA VAL A 146 -7.20 0.94 9.56
C VAL A 146 -8.43 0.78 10.46
N GLU A 147 -8.89 1.87 11.07
CA GLU A 147 -10.10 1.86 11.90
C GLU A 147 -11.32 1.42 11.09
N ALA A 148 -11.51 1.98 9.91
CA ALA A 148 -12.62 1.59 9.02
C ALA A 148 -12.53 0.13 8.59
N ALA A 149 -11.35 -0.39 8.33
CA ALA A 149 -11.14 -1.77 7.91
C ALA A 149 -11.52 -2.80 8.98
N PHE A 150 -11.38 -2.46 10.25
CA PHE A 150 -11.69 -3.34 11.39
C PHE A 150 -13.00 -3.00 12.10
N SER A 151 -13.75 -2.06 11.58
CA SER A 151 -15.04 -1.67 12.16
C SER A 151 -16.17 -2.64 11.87
#